data_5e4ee18eb69021518db2f9c9201fce88
#
_entry.id   5e4ee18eb69021518db2f9c9201fce88
#
_cell.length_a   1.000
_cell.length_b   1.000
_cell.length_c   1.000
_cell.angle_alpha   90.00
_cell.angle_beta   90.00
_cell.angle_gamma   90.00
#
_symmetry.space_group_name_H-M   'P 1'
#
loop_
_entity.id
_entity.type
_entity.pdbx_description
1 polymer ?
#
loop_
_entity_poly.entity_id
_entity_poly.type
_entity_poly.pdbx_seq_one_letter_code
_entity_poly.pdbx_strand_id
1 'polypeptide(L)'
;RELKSFWYSPIAYVVGALFLLMQGWVFWLLMAVLNDPRVDPSWTMSQFFFGGTFFYWFSMILMASLLTMRTFSEEKRTGSIELLLTAPVTDAQVVLAKFLGAWLAYCLLWAFTLVFFFALRSFTAFDWAPVLTGYVGTWLLGGVLIALGVFASSMTRNQVIAAVLSFVDLILLFS
;
A
#
# COMPACT_ATOMS: atom_id res chain seq x y z
N ARG A 1 0.23 -18.86 4.41
CA ARG A 1 -0.92 -18.90 5.33
C ARG A 1 -1.44 -17.48 5.59
N GLU A 2 -0.59 -16.50 5.86
CA GLU A 2 -0.91 -15.07 6.10
C GLU A 2 -1.66 -14.43 4.92
N LEU A 3 -1.18 -14.58 3.68
CA LEU A 3 -1.86 -14.09 2.49
C LEU A 3 -3.27 -14.65 2.34
N LYS A 4 -3.47 -15.95 2.62
CA LYS A 4 -4.81 -16.56 2.58
C LYS A 4 -5.74 -15.94 3.61
N SER A 5 -5.27 -15.73 4.85
CA SER A 5 -6.04 -15.09 5.91
C SER A 5 -6.51 -13.68 5.51
N PHE A 6 -5.65 -12.91 4.84
CA PHE A 6 -6.00 -11.59 4.33
C PHE A 6 -7.13 -11.67 3.28
N TRP A 7 -7.00 -12.57 2.29
CA TRP A 7 -7.97 -12.71 1.19
C TRP A 7 -9.31 -13.32 1.61
N TYR A 8 -9.38 -14.05 2.71
CA TYR A 8 -10.65 -14.56 3.26
C TYR A 8 -11.41 -13.53 4.10
N SER A 9 -10.82 -12.35 4.37
CA SER A 9 -11.49 -11.30 5.12
C SER A 9 -12.37 -10.44 4.20
N PRO A 10 -13.68 -10.30 4.43
CA PRO A 10 -14.55 -9.40 3.66
C PRO A 10 -14.04 -7.95 3.65
N ILE A 11 -13.36 -7.54 4.71
CA ILE A 11 -12.79 -6.19 4.86
C ILE A 11 -11.67 -5.95 3.85
N ALA A 12 -10.88 -6.97 3.48
CA ALA A 12 -9.83 -6.82 2.48
C ALA A 12 -10.40 -6.44 1.11
N TYR A 13 -11.54 -7.01 0.74
CA TYR A 13 -12.21 -6.67 -0.51
C TYR A 13 -12.77 -5.24 -0.49
N VAL A 14 -13.37 -4.82 0.62
CA VAL A 14 -13.88 -3.46 0.76
C VAL A 14 -12.74 -2.43 0.68
N VAL A 15 -11.65 -2.67 1.42
CA VAL A 15 -10.46 -1.80 1.40
C VAL A 15 -9.83 -1.77 0.02
N GLY A 16 -9.68 -2.93 -0.62
CA GLY A 16 -9.13 -3.03 -1.98
C GLY A 16 -10.00 -2.31 -3.02
N ALA A 17 -11.32 -2.46 -2.95
CA ALA A 17 -12.26 -1.79 -3.83
C ALA A 17 -12.22 -0.26 -3.65
N LEU A 18 -12.23 0.22 -2.41
CA LEU A 18 -12.11 1.66 -2.10
C LEU A 18 -10.78 2.24 -2.60
N PHE A 19 -9.68 1.50 -2.42
CA PHE A 19 -8.38 1.89 -2.96
C PHE A 19 -8.40 2.02 -4.48
N LEU A 20 -8.92 1.01 -5.19
CA LEU A 20 -8.98 1.03 -6.64
C LEU A 20 -9.91 2.13 -7.16
N LEU A 21 -11.03 2.38 -6.50
CA LEU A 21 -11.93 3.50 -6.83
C LEU A 21 -11.22 4.83 -6.66
N MET A 22 -10.51 5.02 -5.55
CA MET A 22 -9.75 6.24 -5.30
C MET A 22 -8.64 6.43 -6.35
N GLN A 23 -7.87 5.39 -6.65
CA GLN A 23 -6.82 5.44 -7.66
C GLN A 23 -7.38 5.67 -9.07
N GLY A 24 -8.51 5.06 -9.40
CA GLY A 24 -9.22 5.29 -10.67
C GLY A 24 -9.71 6.74 -10.80
N TRP A 25 -10.26 7.30 -9.71
CA TRP A 25 -10.64 8.71 -9.65
C TRP A 25 -9.43 9.64 -9.86
N VAL A 26 -8.33 9.39 -9.15
CA VAL A 26 -7.08 10.15 -9.31
C VAL A 26 -6.57 10.05 -10.74
N PHE A 27 -6.55 8.85 -11.31
CA PHE A 27 -6.12 8.64 -12.69
C PHE A 27 -6.99 9.44 -13.69
N TRP A 28 -8.31 9.44 -13.50
CA TRP A 28 -9.24 10.23 -14.31
C TRP A 28 -8.99 11.75 -14.18
N LEU A 29 -8.77 12.24 -12.95
CA LEU A 29 -8.41 13.65 -12.73
C LEU A 29 -7.11 14.03 -13.44
N LEU A 30 -6.09 13.18 -13.38
CA LEU A 30 -4.81 13.42 -14.04
C LEU A 30 -4.96 13.43 -15.57
N MET A 31 -5.81 12.59 -16.13
CA MET A 31 -6.14 12.63 -17.55
C MET A 31 -6.79 13.97 -17.93
N ALA A 32 -7.70 14.49 -17.10
CA ALA A 32 -8.33 15.78 -17.34
C ALA A 32 -7.31 16.93 -17.28
N VAL A 33 -6.39 16.90 -16.29
CA VAL A 33 -5.33 17.91 -16.15
C VAL A 33 -4.36 17.88 -17.32
N LEU A 34 -3.90 16.72 -17.75
CA LEU A 34 -2.94 16.57 -18.85
C LEU A 34 -3.54 16.92 -20.23
N ASN A 35 -4.85 16.88 -20.35
CA ASN A 35 -5.56 17.34 -21.57
C ASN A 35 -5.79 18.87 -21.60
N ASP A 36 -5.47 19.61 -20.52
CA ASP A 36 -5.55 21.06 -20.53
C ASP A 36 -4.38 21.66 -21.36
N PRO A 37 -4.66 22.48 -22.40
CA PRO A 37 -3.62 23.11 -23.21
C PRO A 37 -2.65 24.03 -22.44
N ARG A 38 -2.98 24.38 -21.19
CA ARG A 38 -2.15 25.22 -20.33
C ARG A 38 -1.05 24.44 -19.59
N VAL A 39 -1.17 23.12 -19.54
CA VAL A 39 -0.16 22.26 -18.92
C VAL A 39 0.99 22.05 -19.89
N ASP A 40 2.21 22.15 -19.35
CA ASP A 40 3.42 21.93 -20.14
C ASP A 40 3.40 20.51 -20.75
N PRO A 41 3.54 20.38 -22.09
CA PRO A 41 3.52 19.07 -22.75
C PRO A 41 4.67 18.13 -22.35
N SER A 42 5.67 18.63 -21.63
CA SER A 42 6.78 17.79 -21.12
C SER A 42 6.36 16.88 -19.95
N TRP A 43 5.27 17.19 -19.28
CA TRP A 43 4.74 16.37 -18.19
C TRP A 43 4.09 15.10 -18.71
N THR A 44 4.45 13.97 -18.09
CA THR A 44 3.90 12.66 -18.44
C THR A 44 2.94 12.16 -17.37
N MET A 45 2.01 11.28 -17.79
CA MET A 45 1.06 10.63 -16.86
C MET A 45 1.78 9.89 -15.73
N SER A 46 2.90 9.23 -16.02
CA SER A 46 3.68 8.50 -15.04
C SER A 46 4.30 9.41 -13.97
N GLN A 47 4.78 10.59 -14.33
CA GLN A 47 5.36 11.56 -13.39
C GLN A 47 4.31 12.07 -12.40
N PHE A 48 3.11 12.39 -12.87
CA PHE A 48 2.02 12.82 -11.98
C PHE A 48 1.47 11.67 -11.13
N PHE A 49 1.33 10.49 -11.71
CA PHE A 49 0.77 9.34 -10.99
C PHE A 49 1.71 8.83 -9.90
N PHE A 50 3.02 8.77 -10.18
CA PHE A 50 4.05 8.32 -9.23
C PHE A 50 4.78 9.50 -8.58
N GLY A 51 4.25 10.03 -7.50
CA GLY A 51 4.89 11.03 -6.66
C GLY A 51 4.56 12.50 -6.98
N GLY A 52 4.00 12.82 -8.16
CA GLY A 52 3.65 14.20 -8.53
C GLY A 52 2.39 14.73 -7.83
N THR A 53 1.64 13.91 -7.12
CA THR A 53 0.40 14.31 -6.46
C THR A 53 0.36 13.94 -4.99
N PHE A 54 -0.31 14.76 -4.18
CA PHE A 54 -0.60 14.45 -2.78
C PHE A 54 -1.33 13.10 -2.63
N PHE A 55 -2.22 12.76 -3.56
CA PHE A 55 -3.00 11.52 -3.52
C PHE A 55 -2.14 10.25 -3.60
N TYR A 56 -1.01 10.31 -4.30
CA TYR A 56 -0.06 9.19 -4.34
C TYR A 56 0.51 8.89 -2.95
N TRP A 57 1.05 9.89 -2.28
CA TRP A 57 1.64 9.76 -0.94
C TRP A 57 0.59 9.38 0.10
N PHE A 58 -0.57 10.02 0.05
CA PHE A 58 -1.69 9.71 0.92
C PHE A 58 -2.15 8.26 0.79
N SER A 59 -2.30 7.76 -0.42
CA SER A 59 -2.73 6.38 -0.66
C SER A 59 -1.67 5.36 -0.24
N MET A 60 -0.38 5.64 -0.42
CA MET A 60 0.70 4.79 0.05
C MET A 60 0.66 4.63 1.57
N ILE A 61 0.63 5.76 2.28
CA ILE A 61 0.62 5.79 3.75
C ILE A 61 -0.65 5.10 4.29
N LEU A 62 -1.80 5.45 3.73
CA LEU A 62 -3.08 4.89 4.14
C LEU A 62 -3.11 3.37 3.98
N MET A 63 -2.67 2.86 2.81
CA MET A 63 -2.63 1.42 2.54
C MET A 63 -1.64 0.68 3.43
N ALA A 64 -0.44 1.22 3.62
CA ALA A 64 0.53 0.62 4.53
C ALA A 64 -0.03 0.51 5.95
N SER A 65 -0.65 1.58 6.47
CA SER A 65 -1.27 1.60 7.80
C SER A 65 -2.42 0.59 7.93
N LEU A 66 -3.32 0.52 6.94
CA LEU A 66 -4.47 -0.40 6.96
C LEU A 66 -4.03 -1.87 6.87
N LEU A 67 -3.01 -2.18 6.08
CA LEU A 67 -2.50 -3.55 5.96
C LEU A 67 -1.77 -4.01 7.22
N THR A 68 -1.08 -3.09 7.90
CA THR A 68 -0.24 -3.44 9.06
C THR A 68 -0.96 -3.36 10.40
N MET A 69 -2.08 -2.59 10.51
CA MET A 69 -2.79 -2.37 11.77
C MET A 69 -3.21 -3.66 12.48
N ARG A 70 -3.45 -4.77 11.75
CA ARG A 70 -3.91 -6.05 12.29
C ARG A 70 -2.80 -7.06 12.50
N THR A 71 -1.61 -6.79 12.02
CA THR A 71 -0.53 -7.78 11.91
C THR A 71 -0.17 -8.41 13.26
N PHE A 72 0.01 -7.61 14.31
CA PHE A 72 0.30 -8.07 15.66
C PHE A 72 -0.76 -7.67 16.69
N SER A 73 -1.43 -6.53 16.47
CA SER A 73 -2.40 -6.01 17.44
C SER A 73 -3.59 -6.95 17.65
N GLU A 74 -4.04 -7.65 16.60
CA GLU A 74 -5.14 -8.63 16.68
C GLU A 74 -4.72 -9.88 17.45
N GLU A 75 -3.53 -10.39 17.25
CA GLU A 75 -3.00 -11.56 17.97
C GLU A 75 -2.78 -11.26 19.46
N LYS A 76 -2.31 -10.05 19.78
CA LYS A 76 -2.19 -9.59 21.17
C LYS A 76 -3.56 -9.43 21.84
N ARG A 77 -4.58 -8.98 21.09
CA ARG A 77 -5.93 -8.81 21.60
C ARG A 77 -6.63 -10.15 21.87
N THR A 78 -6.43 -11.14 21.00
CA THR A 78 -7.05 -12.46 21.10
C THR A 78 -6.27 -13.43 21.99
N GLY A 79 -5.06 -13.06 22.44
CA GLY A 79 -4.17 -13.93 23.22
C GLY A 79 -3.50 -15.03 22.38
N SER A 80 -3.74 -15.11 21.08
CA SER A 80 -3.18 -16.11 20.18
C SER A 80 -1.65 -16.00 20.01
N ILE A 81 -1.08 -14.87 20.43
CA ILE A 81 0.37 -14.66 20.44
C ILE A 81 1.10 -15.67 21.33
N GLU A 82 0.46 -16.15 22.44
CA GLU A 82 1.05 -17.16 23.33
C GLU A 82 1.21 -18.50 22.62
N LEU A 83 0.24 -18.89 21.80
CA LEU A 83 0.31 -20.10 20.97
C LEU A 83 1.40 -20.00 19.90
N LEU A 84 1.65 -18.80 19.40
CA LEU A 84 2.68 -18.53 18.41
C LEU A 84 4.08 -18.64 19.03
N LEU A 85 4.25 -18.16 20.27
CA LEU A 85 5.52 -18.24 21.01
C LEU A 85 5.86 -19.65 21.51
N THR A 86 4.86 -20.54 21.64
CA THR A 86 5.09 -21.96 21.99
C THR A 86 5.33 -22.85 20.78
N ALA A 87 5.14 -22.34 19.56
CA ALA A 87 5.43 -23.07 18.33
C ALA A 87 6.95 -23.20 18.11
N PRO A 88 7.45 -24.25 17.44
CA PRO A 88 8.88 -24.43 17.15
C PRO A 88 9.34 -23.55 15.99
N VAL A 89 9.12 -22.22 16.11
CA VAL A 89 9.50 -21.20 15.13
C VAL A 89 10.28 -20.09 15.83
N THR A 90 11.20 -19.45 15.12
CA THR A 90 11.95 -18.32 15.65
C THR A 90 11.16 -17.02 15.50
N ASP A 91 11.34 -16.07 16.42
CA ASP A 91 10.70 -14.74 16.37
C ASP A 91 10.95 -14.03 15.04
N ALA A 92 12.17 -14.15 14.50
CA ALA A 92 12.53 -13.59 13.20
C ALA A 92 11.69 -14.18 12.06
N GLN A 93 11.41 -15.48 12.07
CA GLN A 93 10.56 -16.12 11.06
C GLN A 93 9.12 -15.60 11.13
N VAL A 94 8.61 -15.38 12.34
CA VAL A 94 7.25 -14.83 12.55
C VAL A 94 7.17 -13.41 12.00
N VAL A 95 8.11 -12.55 12.38
CA VAL A 95 8.14 -11.14 11.93
C VAL A 95 8.29 -11.06 10.40
N LEU A 96 9.21 -11.85 9.82
CA LEU A 96 9.40 -11.87 8.38
C LEU A 96 8.17 -12.39 7.62
N ALA A 97 7.50 -13.42 8.13
CA ALA A 97 6.29 -13.93 7.50
C ALA A 97 5.17 -12.88 7.48
N LYS A 98 5.00 -12.14 8.57
CA LYS A 98 4.01 -11.07 8.67
C LYS A 98 4.35 -9.88 7.76
N PHE A 99 5.61 -9.46 7.78
CA PHE A 99 6.11 -8.41 6.87
C PHE A 99 5.88 -8.79 5.41
N LEU A 100 6.34 -9.97 4.99
CA LEU A 100 6.20 -10.43 3.61
C LEU A 100 4.73 -10.60 3.21
N GLY A 101 3.88 -11.09 4.10
CA GLY A 101 2.44 -11.20 3.86
C GLY A 101 1.79 -9.85 3.58
N ALA A 102 2.05 -8.85 4.41
CA ALA A 102 1.55 -7.50 4.23
C ALA A 102 2.14 -6.81 2.99
N TRP A 103 3.46 -6.96 2.77
CA TRP A 103 4.14 -6.38 1.62
C TRP A 103 3.66 -6.96 0.29
N LEU A 104 3.48 -8.27 0.20
CA LEU A 104 2.94 -8.91 -1.01
C LEU A 104 1.49 -8.48 -1.28
N ALA A 105 0.66 -8.35 -0.24
CA ALA A 105 -0.70 -7.83 -0.39
C ALA A 105 -0.69 -6.38 -0.92
N TYR A 106 0.21 -5.53 -0.39
CA TYR A 106 0.42 -4.17 -0.86
C TYR A 106 0.87 -4.14 -2.33
N CYS A 107 1.89 -4.91 -2.70
CA CYS A 107 2.38 -4.99 -4.07
C CYS A 107 1.26 -5.41 -5.05
N LEU A 108 0.43 -6.35 -4.63
CA LEU A 108 -0.65 -6.88 -5.45
C LEU A 108 -1.77 -5.83 -5.65
N LEU A 109 -2.14 -5.07 -4.61
CA LEU A 109 -3.10 -3.97 -4.72
C LEU A 109 -2.61 -2.90 -5.70
N TRP A 110 -1.33 -2.51 -5.60
CA TRP A 110 -0.74 -1.58 -6.56
C TRP A 110 -0.63 -2.17 -7.97
N ALA A 111 -0.36 -3.47 -8.11
CA ALA A 111 -0.31 -4.12 -9.42
C ALA A 111 -1.67 -4.07 -10.16
N PHE A 112 -2.80 -4.08 -9.45
CA PHE A 112 -4.11 -3.90 -10.08
C PHE A 112 -4.26 -2.54 -10.76
N THR A 113 -3.59 -1.51 -10.30
CA THR A 113 -3.64 -0.17 -10.95
C THR A 113 -2.96 -0.15 -12.33
N LEU A 114 -2.15 -1.18 -12.67
CA LEU A 114 -1.61 -1.35 -14.03
C LEU A 114 -2.70 -1.38 -15.10
N VAL A 115 -3.89 -1.85 -14.76
CA VAL A 115 -5.05 -1.86 -15.67
C VAL A 115 -5.32 -0.46 -16.25
N PHE A 116 -5.11 0.59 -15.46
CA PHE A 116 -5.29 1.98 -15.93
C PHE A 116 -4.28 2.35 -17.03
N PHE A 117 -3.02 1.92 -16.89
CA PHE A 117 -1.98 2.16 -17.91
C PHE A 117 -2.21 1.28 -19.15
N PHE A 118 -2.70 0.05 -18.99
CA PHE A 118 -3.09 -0.77 -20.14
C PHE A 118 -4.28 -0.14 -20.88
N ALA A 119 -5.27 0.39 -20.17
CA ALA A 119 -6.38 1.12 -20.78
C ALA A 119 -5.88 2.38 -21.50
N LEU A 120 -4.98 3.16 -20.89
CA LEU A 120 -4.39 4.35 -21.50
C LEU A 120 -3.64 4.02 -22.80
N ARG A 121 -2.97 2.87 -22.84
CA ARG A 121 -2.21 2.41 -24.03
C ARG A 121 -3.09 2.28 -25.28
N SER A 122 -4.38 2.02 -25.09
CA SER A 122 -5.33 1.91 -26.21
C SER A 122 -5.64 3.26 -26.88
N PHE A 123 -5.38 4.37 -26.17
CA PHE A 123 -5.69 5.72 -26.63
C PHE A 123 -4.46 6.52 -27.01
N THR A 124 -3.31 6.27 -26.37
CA THR A 124 -2.08 7.03 -26.62
C THR A 124 -0.85 6.14 -26.49
N ALA A 125 0.16 6.44 -27.30
CA ALA A 125 1.47 5.81 -27.17
C ALA A 125 2.28 6.51 -26.09
N PHE A 126 2.80 5.75 -25.13
CA PHE A 126 3.72 6.23 -24.10
C PHE A 126 4.80 5.18 -23.82
N ASP A 127 5.89 5.63 -23.19
CA ASP A 127 6.98 4.76 -22.78
C ASP A 127 6.63 3.98 -21.51
N TRP A 128 6.87 2.67 -21.52
CA TRP A 128 6.67 1.80 -20.38
C TRP A 128 7.76 1.90 -19.32
N ALA A 129 8.96 2.35 -19.68
CA ALA A 129 10.09 2.38 -18.75
C ALA A 129 9.83 3.26 -17.52
N PRO A 130 9.30 4.50 -17.63
CA PRO A 130 8.93 5.31 -16.47
C PRO A 130 7.82 4.70 -15.62
N VAL A 131 6.86 4.01 -16.25
CA VAL A 131 5.77 3.33 -15.53
C VAL A 131 6.31 2.19 -14.67
N LEU A 132 7.11 1.30 -15.26
CA LEU A 132 7.70 0.16 -14.55
C LEU A 132 8.63 0.61 -13.43
N THR A 133 9.45 1.64 -13.66
CA THR A 133 10.33 2.22 -12.64
C THR A 133 9.52 2.81 -11.48
N GLY A 134 8.39 3.47 -11.79
CA GLY A 134 7.46 3.99 -10.80
C GLY A 134 6.87 2.89 -9.92
N TYR A 135 6.45 1.76 -10.50
CA TYR A 135 5.96 0.61 -9.71
C TYR A 135 7.04 -0.01 -8.83
N VAL A 136 8.25 -0.21 -9.37
CA VAL A 136 9.37 -0.72 -8.58
C VAL A 136 9.66 0.21 -7.40
N GLY A 137 9.72 1.53 -7.64
CA GLY A 137 9.88 2.53 -6.58
C GLY A 137 8.76 2.46 -5.53
N THR A 138 7.51 2.37 -5.97
CA THR A 138 6.34 2.24 -5.09
C THR A 138 6.40 0.98 -4.22
N TRP A 139 6.82 -0.17 -4.77
CA TRP A 139 6.95 -1.42 -4.02
C TRP A 139 8.09 -1.39 -3.01
N LEU A 140 9.24 -0.78 -3.36
CA LEU A 140 10.37 -0.64 -2.44
C LEU A 140 10.03 0.32 -1.30
N LEU A 141 9.49 1.49 -1.60
CA LEU A 141 9.01 2.44 -0.59
C LEU A 141 7.91 1.83 0.29
N GLY A 142 6.96 1.12 -0.34
CA GLY A 142 5.92 0.39 0.38
C GLY A 142 6.49 -0.64 1.35
N GLY A 143 7.60 -1.29 1.01
CA GLY A 143 8.32 -2.20 1.91
C GLY A 143 8.81 -1.49 3.17
N VAL A 144 9.39 -0.29 3.03
CA VAL A 144 9.81 0.53 4.18
C VAL A 144 8.61 0.93 5.05
N LEU A 145 7.54 1.44 4.43
CA LEU A 145 6.33 1.86 5.13
C LEU A 145 5.68 0.70 5.89
N ILE A 146 5.63 -0.49 5.29
CA ILE A 146 5.09 -1.69 5.92
C ILE A 146 5.98 -2.17 7.06
N ALA A 147 7.31 -2.09 6.94
CA ALA A 147 8.21 -2.43 8.04
C ALA A 147 7.95 -1.56 9.26
N LEU A 148 7.81 -0.24 9.08
CA LEU A 148 7.44 0.71 10.13
C LEU A 148 6.05 0.43 10.70
N GLY A 149 5.06 0.14 9.85
CA GLY A 149 3.71 -0.19 10.27
C GLY A 149 3.63 -1.50 11.07
N VAL A 150 4.39 -2.53 10.69
CA VAL A 150 4.51 -3.79 11.45
C VAL A 150 5.15 -3.53 12.82
N PHE A 151 6.18 -2.68 12.86
CA PHE A 151 6.80 -2.24 14.13
C PHE A 151 5.78 -1.52 15.01
N ALA A 152 5.07 -0.51 14.52
CA ALA A 152 4.03 0.20 15.25
C ALA A 152 2.91 -0.74 15.75
N SER A 153 2.47 -1.70 14.91
CA SER A 153 1.48 -2.72 15.29
C SER A 153 1.97 -3.62 16.42
N SER A 154 3.29 -3.84 16.53
CA SER A 154 3.86 -4.63 17.61
C SER A 154 3.83 -3.92 18.97
N MET A 155 3.70 -2.60 19.01
CA MET A 155 3.72 -1.80 20.25
C MET A 155 2.37 -1.75 20.97
N THR A 156 1.25 -2.08 20.30
CA THR A 156 -0.10 -1.91 20.85
C THR A 156 -0.96 -3.18 20.71
N ARG A 157 -1.96 -3.30 21.58
CA ARG A 157 -3.02 -4.33 21.50
C ARG A 157 -4.28 -3.84 20.79
N ASN A 158 -4.36 -2.54 20.48
CA ASN A 158 -5.55 -1.95 19.86
C ASN A 158 -5.26 -1.66 18.38
N GLN A 159 -6.07 -2.25 17.49
CA GLN A 159 -5.94 -2.09 16.03
C GLN A 159 -6.04 -0.62 15.58
N VAL A 160 -6.96 0.15 16.20
CA VAL A 160 -7.14 1.57 15.85
C VAL A 160 -5.93 2.40 16.27
N ILE A 161 -5.38 2.14 17.45
CA ILE A 161 -4.16 2.82 17.93
C ILE A 161 -2.98 2.43 17.03
N ALA A 162 -2.87 1.16 16.62
CA ALA A 162 -1.84 0.71 15.69
C ALA A 162 -1.93 1.45 14.35
N ALA A 163 -3.13 1.61 13.80
CA ALA A 163 -3.34 2.33 12.55
C ALA A 163 -2.96 3.81 12.67
N VAL A 164 -3.39 4.47 13.76
CA VAL A 164 -3.06 5.88 14.01
C VAL A 164 -1.57 6.09 14.21
N LEU A 165 -0.91 5.25 15.01
CA LEU A 165 0.55 5.32 15.21
C LEU A 165 1.28 5.13 13.88
N SER A 166 0.96 4.08 13.13
CA SER A 166 1.56 3.86 11.81
C SER A 166 1.37 5.07 10.89
N PHE A 167 0.18 5.64 10.86
CA PHE A 167 -0.13 6.78 9.99
C PHE A 167 0.65 8.03 10.42
N VAL A 168 0.74 8.30 11.72
CA VAL A 168 1.49 9.45 12.26
C VAL A 168 2.99 9.28 12.01
N ASP A 169 3.56 8.09 12.31
CA ASP A 169 4.98 7.80 12.09
C ASP A 169 5.36 7.97 10.61
N LEU A 170 4.47 7.53 9.71
CA LEU A 170 4.71 7.66 8.27
C LEU A 170 4.59 9.12 7.78
N ILE A 171 3.70 9.93 8.35
CA ILE A 171 3.64 11.37 8.04
C ILE A 171 4.90 12.07 8.54
N LEU A 172 5.35 11.76 9.76
CA LEU A 172 6.57 12.37 10.33
C LEU A 172 7.83 12.01 9.53
N LEU A 173 7.84 10.86 8.86
CA LEU A 173 8.95 10.49 7.98
C LEU A 173 9.03 11.39 6.72
N PHE A 174 7.93 11.99 6.30
CA PHE A 174 7.85 12.84 5.10
C PHE A 174 7.78 14.34 5.41
N SER A 175 7.78 14.73 6.69
CA SER A 175 7.82 16.13 7.11
C SER A 175 9.26 16.64 7.28
#